data_a05a9afb4f13f28a3f4a264b0f5000d8
#
_entry.id   a05a9afb4f13f28a3f4a264b0f5000d8
#
_cell.length_a   1.000
_cell.length_b   1.000
_cell.length_c   1.000
_cell.angle_alpha   90.00
_cell.angle_beta   90.00
_cell.angle_gamma   90.00
#
_symmetry.space_group_name_H-M   'P 1'
#
loop_
_entity.id
_entity.type
_entity.pdbx_description
1 polymer ?
#
loop_
_entity_poly.entity_id
_entity_poly.type
_entity_poly.pdbx_seq_one_letter_code
_entity_poly.pdbx_strand_id
1 'polypeptide(L)'
;MSFKPVSPKLDVVQMEERMLRHWKMYNIFKHSEELRQGCPEYVFYEGPPTANGKPGVHHVLARAFKDIFPRFKTMRGYHVTRRGGWDTHGLPVEIEVEKKLGFTNKQQIEDFGIAKFNELCRESAFTYIQEWEKLTDRIAYWVDLQTAYVTFHNEYIESVWWILKNFWEKDLLYQGFKVVPYCPRCGTPLSDHEVAQGYREAKDPSIFIRLPLVDKPGTSLLVWTTTPWTLPANVAVAAHPDVDYVTVERKLAEGGSEKLILAKALLEKVFKDEEVTILETFKGKNLKGKKYQPLFTFLPPDKPAHYVVNADFVTTEDGTGLVHIAPAFGADDMTMAEKYNLPILQTVAPDGTFIKEVRPWSGVFVKEADPSIAKDLEARGLLFRLETYTHTYPFCWRCRTPLLYYARKTWYVRTSKFKDKLVGLNENINWVPAHIKNGRFGNWLANNIDWALGRERYWGTPLPVWECESCHHQEAVGSVKELSEKTGRDMSKLDLHRPHVDHVHYPCPECHETMTRVPELIDVWFDSGSMPVAQWHYPFENQEVFKKHFPADYICEAVDQTRGWFYSLHAISTMLFEQECFKNVICLGLILDEEGLKMSKTRGNIIEPWSVINTHGADAFRWCLYTAS
;
A
#
# COMPACT_ATOMS: atom_id res chain seq x y z
N MET A 1 64.80 -18.03 -1.96
CA MET A 1 63.39 -18.37 -2.28
C MET A 1 63.06 -17.70 -3.60
N SER A 2 62.73 -18.46 -4.65
CA SER A 2 62.27 -17.88 -5.91
C SER A 2 60.79 -17.59 -5.83
N PHE A 3 60.39 -16.37 -6.16
CA PHE A 3 58.97 -16.00 -6.29
C PHE A 3 58.34 -16.82 -7.43
N LYS A 4 57.08 -17.26 -7.24
CA LYS A 4 56.32 -17.87 -8.32
C LYS A 4 56.08 -16.84 -9.43
N PRO A 5 56.21 -17.24 -10.71
CA PRO A 5 55.92 -16.32 -11.81
C PRO A 5 54.43 -15.87 -11.78
N VAL A 6 54.22 -14.59 -11.92
CA VAL A 6 52.89 -14.00 -11.95
C VAL A 6 52.48 -13.81 -13.40
N SER A 7 51.26 -14.20 -13.76
CA SER A 7 50.71 -13.95 -15.09
C SER A 7 50.62 -12.44 -15.38
N PRO A 8 51.07 -11.99 -16.54
CA PRO A 8 50.90 -10.58 -16.93
C PRO A 8 49.46 -10.20 -17.25
N LYS A 9 48.58 -11.18 -17.41
CA LYS A 9 47.15 -10.99 -17.59
C LYS A 9 46.41 -11.49 -16.32
N LEU A 10 45.68 -10.57 -15.69
CA LEU A 10 44.80 -10.87 -14.59
C LEU A 10 43.42 -11.26 -15.12
N ASP A 11 43.02 -12.52 -14.91
CA ASP A 11 41.62 -12.92 -15.10
C ASP A 11 40.91 -12.76 -13.75
N VAL A 12 40.21 -11.62 -13.63
CA VAL A 12 39.52 -11.22 -12.40
C VAL A 12 38.40 -12.21 -12.06
N VAL A 13 37.64 -12.65 -13.05
CA VAL A 13 36.52 -13.59 -12.85
C VAL A 13 37.01 -14.91 -12.29
N GLN A 14 38.04 -15.52 -12.88
CA GLN A 14 38.61 -16.77 -12.37
C GLN A 14 39.28 -16.61 -10.99
N MET A 15 39.89 -15.46 -10.72
CA MET A 15 40.47 -15.16 -9.42
C MET A 15 39.39 -15.11 -8.33
N GLU A 16 38.30 -14.40 -8.57
CA GLU A 16 37.16 -14.33 -7.65
C GLU A 16 36.53 -15.71 -7.40
N GLU A 17 36.31 -16.51 -8.45
CA GLU A 17 35.76 -17.87 -8.29
C GLU A 17 36.66 -18.80 -7.50
N ARG A 18 37.97 -18.68 -7.67
CA ARG A 18 38.94 -19.44 -6.84
C ARG A 18 38.82 -19.02 -5.37
N MET A 19 38.67 -17.72 -5.10
CA MET A 19 38.54 -17.23 -3.72
C MET A 19 37.22 -17.70 -3.09
N LEU A 20 36.10 -17.65 -3.85
CA LEU A 20 34.82 -18.17 -3.36
C LEU A 20 34.87 -19.66 -3.04
N ARG A 21 35.51 -20.46 -3.90
CA ARG A 21 35.75 -21.91 -3.61
C ARG A 21 36.58 -22.10 -2.34
N HIS A 22 37.62 -21.29 -2.15
CA HIS A 22 38.46 -21.35 -0.94
C HIS A 22 37.62 -21.02 0.32
N TRP A 23 36.86 -19.92 0.30
CA TRP A 23 35.99 -19.53 1.41
C TRP A 23 34.95 -20.59 1.76
N LYS A 24 34.36 -21.22 0.76
CA LYS A 24 33.40 -22.31 0.95
C LYS A 24 34.04 -23.55 1.52
N MET A 25 35.21 -23.94 1.00
CA MET A 25 35.97 -25.13 1.46
C MET A 25 36.34 -25.01 2.94
N TYR A 26 36.73 -23.85 3.40
CA TYR A 26 37.18 -23.60 4.78
C TYR A 26 36.11 -22.95 5.67
N ASN A 27 34.88 -22.85 5.22
CA ASN A 27 33.76 -22.20 5.96
C ASN A 27 34.13 -20.83 6.55
N ILE A 28 34.86 -19.99 5.78
CA ILE A 28 35.45 -18.75 6.28
C ILE A 28 34.40 -17.81 6.86
N PHE A 29 33.24 -17.71 6.25
CA PHE A 29 32.14 -16.87 6.75
C PHE A 29 31.71 -17.31 8.16
N LYS A 30 31.34 -18.57 8.33
CA LYS A 30 30.90 -19.10 9.61
C LYS A 30 32.03 -19.03 10.68
N HIS A 31 33.24 -19.33 10.27
CA HIS A 31 34.40 -19.19 11.17
C HIS A 31 34.63 -17.75 11.62
N SER A 32 34.35 -16.75 10.76
CA SER A 32 34.46 -15.36 11.14
C SER A 32 33.42 -14.92 12.19
N GLU A 33 32.24 -15.54 12.22
CA GLU A 33 31.22 -15.34 13.25
C GLU A 33 31.61 -16.03 14.56
N GLU A 34 32.04 -17.30 14.47
CA GLU A 34 32.48 -18.09 15.63
C GLU A 34 33.64 -17.42 16.39
N LEU A 35 34.60 -16.84 15.68
CA LEU A 35 35.72 -16.09 16.26
C LEU A 35 35.29 -14.82 17.02
N ARG A 36 34.08 -14.40 16.85
CA ARG A 36 33.52 -13.18 17.49
C ARG A 36 32.48 -13.52 18.55
N GLN A 37 32.22 -14.77 18.82
CA GLN A 37 31.32 -15.15 19.92
C GLN A 37 31.79 -14.56 21.24
N GLY A 38 30.88 -13.91 21.99
CA GLY A 38 31.20 -13.23 23.25
C GLY A 38 31.81 -11.83 23.09
N CYS A 39 32.08 -11.36 21.86
CA CYS A 39 32.41 -9.97 21.58
C CYS A 39 31.18 -9.07 21.64
N PRO A 40 31.34 -7.73 21.70
CA PRO A 40 30.21 -6.80 21.62
C PRO A 40 29.38 -7.05 20.35
N GLU A 41 28.06 -7.05 20.50
CA GLU A 41 27.14 -7.23 19.38
C GLU A 41 27.07 -5.99 18.49
N TYR A 42 26.96 -6.19 17.19
CA TYR A 42 26.55 -5.18 16.22
C TYR A 42 25.39 -5.76 15.41
N VAL A 43 24.20 -5.26 15.71
CA VAL A 43 22.95 -5.84 15.20
C VAL A 43 22.63 -5.32 13.81
N PHE A 44 22.47 -6.23 12.87
CA PHE A 44 22.10 -5.97 11.49
C PHE A 44 20.78 -6.67 11.15
N TYR A 45 19.86 -5.97 10.49
CA TYR A 45 18.65 -6.58 9.91
C TYR A 45 18.71 -6.59 8.40
N GLU A 46 18.48 -7.77 7.83
CA GLU A 46 18.28 -7.96 6.39
C GLU A 46 16.84 -7.71 6.02
N GLY A 47 16.60 -6.80 5.06
CA GLY A 47 15.29 -6.62 4.45
C GLY A 47 14.94 -7.85 3.60
N PRO A 48 13.84 -8.57 3.91
CA PRO A 48 13.51 -9.83 3.26
C PRO A 48 13.07 -9.59 1.82
N PRO A 49 13.80 -10.09 0.80
CA PRO A 49 13.31 -9.99 -0.57
C PRO A 49 12.17 -10.97 -0.82
N THR A 50 11.26 -10.59 -1.73
CA THR A 50 10.29 -11.52 -2.29
C THR A 50 10.92 -12.27 -3.46
N ALA A 51 11.11 -13.60 -3.32
CA ALA A 51 11.75 -14.43 -4.33
C ALA A 51 10.82 -14.84 -5.48
N ASN A 52 9.98 -13.92 -5.95
CA ASN A 52 9.02 -14.10 -7.03
C ASN A 52 9.53 -13.62 -8.41
N GLY A 53 10.82 -13.33 -8.53
CA GLY A 53 11.47 -12.89 -9.75
C GLY A 53 12.99 -12.94 -9.63
N LYS A 54 13.69 -12.86 -10.77
CA LYS A 54 15.16 -12.82 -10.81
C LYS A 54 15.68 -11.52 -10.16
N PRO A 55 16.79 -11.60 -9.38
CA PRO A 55 17.40 -10.41 -8.81
C PRO A 55 18.01 -9.49 -9.89
N GLY A 56 17.84 -8.17 -9.74
CA GLY A 56 18.39 -7.15 -10.63
C GLY A 56 19.55 -6.36 -10.00
N VAL A 57 20.11 -5.41 -10.76
CA VAL A 57 21.26 -4.57 -10.34
C VAL A 57 20.99 -3.82 -9.03
N HIS A 58 19.79 -3.30 -8.84
CA HIS A 58 19.39 -2.61 -7.59
C HIS A 58 19.47 -3.52 -6.36
N HIS A 59 19.22 -4.83 -6.51
CA HIS A 59 19.43 -5.78 -5.42
C HIS A 59 20.92 -6.01 -5.14
N VAL A 60 21.77 -5.99 -6.17
CA VAL A 60 23.24 -6.06 -5.97
C VAL A 60 23.74 -4.83 -5.22
N LEU A 61 23.23 -3.62 -5.56
CA LEU A 61 23.55 -2.38 -4.85
C LEU A 61 23.25 -2.50 -3.35
N ALA A 62 22.01 -2.84 -3.01
CA ALA A 62 21.62 -2.98 -1.60
C ALA A 62 22.48 -4.01 -0.88
N ARG A 63 22.71 -5.19 -1.49
CA ARG A 63 23.52 -6.28 -0.92
C ARG A 63 24.98 -5.92 -0.74
N ALA A 64 25.56 -5.14 -1.66
CA ALA A 64 26.93 -4.64 -1.51
C ALA A 64 27.06 -3.75 -0.25
N PHE A 65 26.14 -2.81 -0.04
CA PHE A 65 26.15 -1.98 1.16
C PHE A 65 25.80 -2.76 2.43
N LYS A 66 24.90 -3.72 2.37
CA LYS A 66 24.56 -4.60 3.50
C LYS A 66 25.71 -5.54 3.88
N ASP A 67 26.61 -5.87 2.97
CA ASP A 67 27.81 -6.69 3.24
C ASP A 67 28.94 -5.89 3.88
N ILE A 68 29.27 -4.70 3.36
CA ILE A 68 30.49 -3.99 3.71
C ILE A 68 30.50 -3.56 5.19
N PHE A 69 29.37 -3.08 5.73
CA PHE A 69 29.31 -2.61 7.13
C PHE A 69 29.43 -3.77 8.14
N PRO A 70 28.64 -4.85 8.05
CA PRO A 70 28.80 -6.02 8.89
C PRO A 70 30.21 -6.63 8.80
N ARG A 71 30.76 -6.73 7.59
CA ARG A 71 32.13 -7.23 7.38
C ARG A 71 33.17 -6.36 8.06
N PHE A 72 33.09 -5.04 7.90
CA PHE A 72 33.96 -4.08 8.57
C PHE A 72 33.85 -4.17 10.10
N LYS A 73 32.63 -4.25 10.63
CA LYS A 73 32.41 -4.39 12.08
C LYS A 73 32.97 -5.71 12.63
N THR A 74 32.81 -6.81 11.92
CA THR A 74 33.43 -8.09 12.28
C THR A 74 34.96 -7.97 12.33
N MET A 75 35.59 -7.29 11.37
CA MET A 75 37.03 -7.02 11.36
C MET A 75 37.45 -6.13 12.54
N ARG A 76 36.55 -5.23 13.01
CA ARG A 76 36.78 -4.35 14.17
C ARG A 76 36.51 -5.03 15.51
N GLY A 77 36.18 -6.32 15.53
CA GLY A 77 36.02 -7.11 16.75
C GLY A 77 34.60 -7.23 17.27
N TYR A 78 33.58 -6.90 16.47
CA TYR A 78 32.17 -7.10 16.84
C TYR A 78 31.67 -8.47 16.40
N HIS A 79 30.77 -9.05 17.19
CA HIS A 79 29.93 -10.15 16.74
C HIS A 79 28.77 -9.59 15.91
N VAL A 80 28.54 -10.12 14.70
CA VAL A 80 27.48 -9.66 13.80
C VAL A 80 26.73 -10.86 13.27
N THR A 81 25.56 -11.12 13.83
CA THR A 81 24.62 -12.11 13.29
C THR A 81 24.05 -11.61 11.96
N ARG A 82 24.22 -12.39 10.88
CA ARG A 82 23.80 -12.01 9.52
C ARG A 82 22.75 -12.97 9.01
N ARG A 83 21.60 -12.97 9.67
CA ARG A 83 20.48 -13.84 9.32
C ARG A 83 19.73 -13.29 8.12
N GLY A 84 19.56 -14.12 7.08
CA GLY A 84 18.71 -13.80 5.94
C GLY A 84 17.22 -13.97 6.23
N GLY A 85 16.38 -13.54 5.30
CA GLY A 85 14.92 -13.69 5.39
C GLY A 85 14.27 -13.71 4.01
N TRP A 86 13.08 -14.29 3.95
CA TRP A 86 12.27 -14.36 2.73
C TRP A 86 10.86 -13.87 3.01
N ASP A 87 10.44 -12.85 2.25
CA ASP A 87 9.05 -12.38 2.20
C ASP A 87 8.29 -13.22 1.17
N THR A 88 7.37 -14.05 1.66
CA THR A 88 6.79 -15.14 0.89
C THR A 88 5.27 -15.05 0.77
N HIS A 89 4.65 -13.98 1.27
CA HIS A 89 3.22 -13.76 1.30
C HIS A 89 2.72 -12.67 0.33
N GLY A 90 1.41 -12.59 0.20
CA GLY A 90 0.66 -11.49 -0.37
C GLY A 90 0.59 -11.44 -1.89
N LEU A 91 0.10 -10.32 -2.38
CA LEU A 91 -0.14 -10.06 -3.80
C LEU A 91 1.07 -10.35 -4.71
N PRO A 92 2.34 -10.13 -4.30
CA PRO A 92 3.47 -10.48 -5.14
C PRO A 92 3.49 -11.93 -5.60
N VAL A 93 3.20 -12.85 -4.71
CA VAL A 93 3.18 -14.29 -4.99
C VAL A 93 1.88 -14.69 -5.68
N GLU A 94 0.74 -14.23 -5.16
CA GLU A 94 -0.59 -14.55 -5.73
C GLU A 94 -0.71 -14.13 -7.20
N ILE A 95 -0.30 -12.92 -7.57
CA ILE A 95 -0.37 -12.43 -8.96
C ILE A 95 0.50 -13.26 -9.90
N GLU A 96 1.62 -13.79 -9.43
CA GLU A 96 2.47 -14.68 -10.24
C GLU A 96 1.77 -16.02 -10.50
N VAL A 97 1.11 -16.59 -9.49
CA VAL A 97 0.32 -17.81 -9.63
C VAL A 97 -0.93 -17.57 -10.50
N GLU A 98 -1.65 -16.45 -10.29
CA GLU A 98 -2.78 -16.07 -11.15
C GLU A 98 -2.37 -15.99 -12.64
N LYS A 99 -1.21 -15.40 -12.95
CA LYS A 99 -0.68 -15.35 -14.32
C LYS A 99 -0.41 -16.73 -14.90
N LYS A 100 0.19 -17.63 -14.10
CA LYS A 100 0.45 -19.02 -14.53
C LYS A 100 -0.84 -19.79 -14.82
N LEU A 101 -1.90 -19.51 -14.04
CA LEU A 101 -3.21 -20.13 -14.19
C LEU A 101 -4.10 -19.42 -15.24
N GLY A 102 -3.70 -18.25 -15.74
CA GLY A 102 -4.48 -17.43 -16.65
C GLY A 102 -5.66 -16.71 -15.99
N PHE A 103 -5.65 -16.51 -14.67
CA PHE A 103 -6.72 -15.87 -13.92
C PHE A 103 -6.67 -14.33 -14.08
N THR A 104 -7.84 -13.74 -14.25
CA THR A 104 -8.02 -12.31 -14.45
C THR A 104 -8.76 -11.60 -13.32
N ASN A 105 -9.43 -12.36 -12.46
CA ASN A 105 -10.20 -11.83 -11.34
C ASN A 105 -10.16 -12.79 -10.13
N LYS A 106 -10.64 -12.28 -8.99
CA LYS A 106 -10.64 -12.97 -7.70
C LYS A 106 -11.56 -14.19 -7.67
N GLN A 107 -12.72 -14.14 -8.34
CA GLN A 107 -13.70 -15.22 -8.33
C GLN A 107 -13.13 -16.52 -8.88
N GLN A 108 -12.28 -16.45 -9.89
CA GLN A 108 -11.61 -17.63 -10.47
C GLN A 108 -10.73 -18.38 -9.47
N ILE A 109 -10.20 -17.70 -8.45
CA ILE A 109 -9.45 -18.35 -7.36
C ILE A 109 -10.40 -19.16 -6.47
N GLU A 110 -11.57 -18.59 -6.14
CA GLU A 110 -12.59 -19.26 -5.32
C GLU A 110 -13.13 -20.49 -6.04
N ASP A 111 -13.43 -20.37 -7.32
CA ASP A 111 -13.90 -21.47 -8.18
C ASP A 111 -12.85 -22.60 -8.33
N PHE A 112 -11.57 -22.24 -8.39
CA PHE A 112 -10.44 -23.18 -8.44
C PHE A 112 -10.22 -23.92 -7.11
N GLY A 113 -10.52 -23.28 -6.01
CA GLY A 113 -10.36 -23.74 -4.64
C GLY A 113 -9.15 -23.15 -3.93
N ILE A 114 -9.43 -22.48 -2.80
CA ILE A 114 -8.45 -21.70 -2.01
C ILE A 114 -7.25 -22.57 -1.57
N ALA A 115 -7.49 -23.80 -1.10
CA ALA A 115 -6.42 -24.69 -0.67
C ALA A 115 -5.41 -25.01 -1.78
N LYS A 116 -5.91 -25.35 -2.98
CA LYS A 116 -5.07 -25.65 -4.15
C LYS A 116 -4.29 -24.41 -4.60
N PHE A 117 -4.95 -23.25 -4.59
CA PHE A 117 -4.31 -21.99 -4.95
C PHE A 117 -3.17 -21.64 -3.98
N ASN A 118 -3.41 -21.79 -2.68
CA ASN A 118 -2.42 -21.50 -1.64
C ASN A 118 -1.23 -22.47 -1.66
N GLU A 119 -1.45 -23.74 -2.02
CA GLU A 119 -0.36 -24.70 -2.25
C GLU A 119 0.54 -24.26 -3.41
N LEU A 120 -0.05 -23.85 -4.53
CA LEU A 120 0.70 -23.28 -5.65
C LEU A 120 1.44 -21.98 -5.28
N CYS A 121 0.86 -21.15 -4.42
CA CYS A 121 1.54 -19.96 -3.89
C CYS A 121 2.75 -20.34 -3.03
N ARG A 122 2.63 -21.33 -2.16
CA ARG A 122 3.73 -21.87 -1.34
C ARG A 122 4.88 -22.38 -2.20
N GLU A 123 4.57 -23.15 -3.24
CA GLU A 123 5.57 -23.61 -4.21
C GLU A 123 6.20 -22.45 -4.99
N SER A 124 5.39 -21.51 -5.44
CA SER A 124 5.84 -20.35 -6.23
C SER A 124 6.78 -19.44 -5.44
N ALA A 125 6.59 -19.30 -4.13
CA ALA A 125 7.43 -18.47 -3.26
C ALA A 125 8.90 -18.86 -3.31
N PHE A 126 9.22 -20.14 -3.57
CA PHE A 126 10.59 -20.65 -3.65
C PHE A 126 11.15 -20.78 -5.08
N THR A 127 10.37 -20.42 -6.11
CA THR A 127 10.77 -20.65 -7.51
C THR A 127 12.11 -20.02 -7.87
N TYR A 128 12.41 -18.84 -7.33
CA TYR A 128 13.63 -18.09 -7.68
C TYR A 128 14.69 -18.08 -6.59
N ILE A 129 14.48 -18.78 -5.47
CA ILE A 129 15.43 -18.76 -4.34
C ILE A 129 16.82 -19.20 -4.81
N GLN A 130 16.93 -20.25 -5.61
CA GLN A 130 18.23 -20.71 -6.10
C GLN A 130 18.97 -19.64 -6.94
N GLU A 131 18.25 -18.84 -7.72
CA GLU A 131 18.84 -17.73 -8.47
C GLU A 131 19.35 -16.63 -7.53
N TRP A 132 18.60 -16.36 -6.48
CA TRP A 132 18.99 -15.40 -5.44
C TRP A 132 20.20 -15.88 -4.64
N GLU A 133 20.23 -17.16 -4.26
CA GLU A 133 21.38 -17.77 -3.56
C GLU A 133 22.64 -17.76 -4.41
N LYS A 134 22.55 -18.16 -5.69
CA LYS A 134 23.66 -18.11 -6.63
C LYS A 134 24.22 -16.70 -6.81
N LEU A 135 23.34 -15.69 -6.94
CA LEU A 135 23.81 -14.31 -7.04
C LEU A 135 24.44 -13.84 -5.72
N THR A 136 23.85 -14.17 -4.58
CA THR A 136 24.36 -13.84 -3.25
C THR A 136 25.78 -14.39 -3.05
N ASP A 137 25.98 -15.66 -3.36
CA ASP A 137 27.30 -16.31 -3.32
C ASP A 137 28.28 -15.63 -4.27
N ARG A 138 27.84 -15.38 -5.54
CA ARG A 138 28.73 -14.85 -6.58
C ARG A 138 29.22 -13.44 -6.32
N ILE A 139 28.37 -12.57 -5.72
CA ILE A 139 28.76 -11.21 -5.30
C ILE A 139 29.45 -11.18 -3.93
N ALA A 140 29.71 -12.33 -3.35
CA ALA A 140 30.35 -12.48 -2.03
C ALA A 140 29.61 -11.75 -0.89
N TYR A 141 28.29 -11.70 -0.94
CA TYR A 141 27.49 -11.18 0.16
C TYR A 141 27.39 -12.26 1.27
N TRP A 142 28.01 -11.97 2.41
CA TRP A 142 28.03 -12.88 3.56
C TRP A 142 26.77 -12.73 4.40
N VAL A 143 25.81 -13.58 4.15
CA VAL A 143 24.54 -13.70 4.89
C VAL A 143 24.17 -15.17 5.05
N ASP A 144 23.68 -15.54 6.22
CA ASP A 144 23.21 -16.91 6.47
C ASP A 144 21.80 -17.08 5.90
N LEU A 145 21.71 -17.79 4.78
CA LEU A 145 20.46 -18.18 4.14
C LEU A 145 19.97 -19.56 4.58
N GLN A 146 20.79 -20.36 5.30
CA GLN A 146 20.39 -21.69 5.77
C GLN A 146 19.43 -21.60 6.95
N THR A 147 19.65 -20.62 7.83
CA THR A 147 18.76 -20.33 8.96
C THR A 147 17.83 -19.13 8.70
N ALA A 148 17.68 -18.75 7.43
CA ALA A 148 16.82 -17.64 7.04
C ALA A 148 15.39 -17.84 7.56
N TYR A 149 14.80 -16.78 8.10
CA TYR A 149 13.38 -16.80 8.44
C TYR A 149 12.51 -16.75 7.19
N VAL A 150 11.34 -17.33 7.26
CA VAL A 150 10.38 -17.36 6.14
C VAL A 150 9.02 -16.93 6.69
N THR A 151 8.43 -15.90 6.11
CA THR A 151 7.22 -15.30 6.66
C THR A 151 6.01 -16.23 6.68
N PHE A 152 5.96 -17.27 5.84
CA PHE A 152 4.89 -18.26 5.86
C PHE A 152 5.07 -19.41 6.89
N HIS A 153 6.17 -19.47 7.62
CA HIS A 153 6.29 -20.50 8.68
C HIS A 153 5.35 -20.18 9.85
N ASN A 154 4.75 -21.23 10.43
CA ASN A 154 3.80 -21.08 11.53
C ASN A 154 4.38 -20.29 12.72
N GLU A 155 5.65 -20.51 13.05
CA GLU A 155 6.35 -19.82 14.14
C GLU A 155 6.43 -18.32 13.88
N TYR A 156 6.62 -17.93 12.61
CA TYR A 156 6.62 -16.53 12.21
C TYR A 156 5.20 -15.93 12.33
N ILE A 157 4.20 -16.61 11.78
CA ILE A 157 2.79 -16.21 11.83
C ILE A 157 2.31 -16.10 13.29
N GLU A 158 2.67 -17.03 14.16
CA GLU A 158 2.30 -16.99 15.57
C GLU A 158 2.86 -15.76 16.29
N SER A 159 4.10 -15.37 16.00
CA SER A 159 4.67 -14.13 16.51
C SER A 159 3.94 -12.88 15.99
N VAL A 160 3.51 -12.88 14.73
CA VAL A 160 2.69 -11.82 14.15
C VAL A 160 1.32 -11.75 14.84
N TRP A 161 0.71 -12.90 15.14
CA TRP A 161 -0.55 -12.97 15.90
C TRP A 161 -0.38 -12.40 17.30
N TRP A 162 0.74 -12.69 17.96
CA TRP A 162 1.05 -12.09 19.25
C TRP A 162 1.13 -10.56 19.18
N ILE A 163 1.76 -9.99 18.15
CA ILE A 163 1.81 -8.53 17.96
C ILE A 163 0.39 -7.98 17.79
N LEU A 164 -0.43 -8.60 16.94
CA LEU A 164 -1.81 -8.17 16.69
C LEU A 164 -2.70 -8.29 17.94
N LYS A 165 -2.50 -9.32 18.77
CA LYS A 165 -3.17 -9.46 20.06
C LYS A 165 -2.81 -8.31 21.01
N ASN A 166 -1.53 -7.94 21.10
CA ASN A 166 -1.09 -6.78 21.87
C ASN A 166 -1.75 -5.48 21.36
N PHE A 167 -1.89 -5.33 20.04
CA PHE A 167 -2.59 -4.16 19.48
C PHE A 167 -4.08 -4.19 19.77
N TRP A 168 -4.71 -5.34 19.77
CA TRP A 168 -6.10 -5.53 20.18
C TRP A 168 -6.32 -5.11 21.63
N GLU A 169 -5.52 -5.60 22.54
CA GLU A 169 -5.60 -5.30 23.97
C GLU A 169 -5.36 -3.82 24.30
N LYS A 170 -4.60 -3.12 23.46
CA LYS A 170 -4.37 -1.67 23.54
C LYS A 170 -5.42 -0.82 22.80
N ASP A 171 -6.50 -1.41 22.28
CA ASP A 171 -7.50 -0.76 21.41
C ASP A 171 -6.87 -0.07 20.19
N LEU A 172 -5.86 -0.69 19.60
CA LEU A 172 -5.19 -0.20 18.39
C LEU A 172 -5.66 -0.90 17.13
N LEU A 173 -6.13 -2.14 17.23
CA LEU A 173 -6.70 -2.91 16.11
C LEU A 173 -8.22 -2.76 16.14
N TYR A 174 -8.82 -2.27 15.06
CA TYR A 174 -10.27 -2.05 14.99
C TYR A 174 -10.81 -2.21 13.59
N GLN A 175 -12.12 -2.46 13.49
CA GLN A 175 -12.85 -2.52 12.24
C GLN A 175 -13.56 -1.18 11.99
N GLY A 176 -13.42 -0.64 10.77
CA GLY A 176 -14.03 0.64 10.38
C GLY A 176 -14.64 0.58 8.98
N PHE A 177 -15.71 1.37 8.77
CA PHE A 177 -16.29 1.61 7.45
C PHE A 177 -15.78 2.95 6.94
N LYS A 178 -14.87 2.95 6.00
CA LYS A 178 -14.22 4.15 5.45
C LYS A 178 -14.07 4.03 3.94
N VAL A 179 -13.93 5.16 3.28
CA VAL A 179 -13.48 5.19 1.88
C VAL A 179 -11.97 4.91 1.86
N VAL A 180 -11.59 3.88 1.15
CA VAL A 180 -10.20 3.43 1.02
C VAL A 180 -9.79 3.32 -0.44
N PRO A 181 -8.51 3.48 -0.76
CA PRO A 181 -7.98 3.08 -2.06
C PRO A 181 -8.20 1.57 -2.25
N TYR A 182 -8.89 1.21 -3.30
CA TYR A 182 -9.33 -0.16 -3.57
C TYR A 182 -8.93 -0.59 -4.98
N CYS A 183 -8.37 -1.77 -5.10
CA CYS A 183 -8.05 -2.36 -6.41
C CYS A 183 -9.18 -3.29 -6.85
N PRO A 184 -10.01 -2.94 -7.85
CA PRO A 184 -11.13 -3.76 -8.28
C PRO A 184 -10.69 -5.09 -8.92
N ARG A 185 -9.55 -5.12 -9.60
CA ARG A 185 -9.00 -6.37 -10.18
C ARG A 185 -8.53 -7.34 -9.10
N CYS A 186 -7.81 -6.84 -8.08
CA CYS A 186 -7.32 -7.67 -6.98
C CYS A 186 -8.41 -7.97 -5.94
N GLY A 187 -9.50 -7.19 -5.93
CA GLY A 187 -10.63 -7.34 -5.02
C GLY A 187 -10.24 -7.06 -3.56
N THR A 188 -9.37 -6.07 -3.31
CA THR A 188 -8.85 -5.77 -1.96
C THR A 188 -8.54 -4.30 -1.77
N PRO A 189 -8.74 -3.75 -0.54
CA PRO A 189 -8.22 -2.42 -0.18
C PRO A 189 -6.70 -2.42 -0.14
N LEU A 190 -6.10 -1.25 -0.31
CA LEU A 190 -4.67 -1.02 -0.21
C LEU A 190 -4.38 -0.02 0.90
N SER A 191 -3.23 -0.20 1.53
CA SER A 191 -2.71 0.76 2.51
C SER A 191 -2.07 1.96 1.80
N ASP A 192 -1.94 3.07 2.52
CA ASP A 192 -1.44 4.33 1.97
C ASP A 192 -0.02 4.20 1.39
N HIS A 193 0.84 3.42 2.02
CA HIS A 193 2.20 3.17 1.54
C HIS A 193 2.24 2.26 0.27
N GLU A 194 1.25 1.40 0.03
CA GLU A 194 1.12 0.66 -1.23
C GLU A 194 0.66 1.59 -2.36
N VAL A 195 -0.29 2.48 -2.07
CA VAL A 195 -0.79 3.50 -3.00
C VAL A 195 0.33 4.44 -3.42
N ALA A 196 1.15 4.89 -2.48
CA ALA A 196 2.28 5.79 -2.72
C ALA A 196 3.30 5.26 -3.74
N GLN A 197 3.35 3.96 -3.98
CA GLN A 197 4.21 3.31 -4.98
C GLN A 197 3.60 3.27 -6.39
N GLY A 198 2.31 3.55 -6.51
CA GLY A 198 1.54 3.36 -7.74
C GLY A 198 1.19 4.63 -8.53
N TYR A 199 1.58 5.80 -8.08
CA TYR A 199 1.23 7.06 -8.75
C TYR A 199 1.91 7.22 -10.11
N ARG A 200 1.13 7.65 -11.11
CA ARG A 200 1.61 7.99 -12.46
C ARG A 200 0.65 8.98 -13.13
N GLU A 201 1.13 9.60 -14.20
CA GLU A 201 0.30 10.45 -15.05
C GLU A 201 -0.82 9.64 -15.71
N ALA A 202 -2.03 10.19 -15.65
CA ALA A 202 -3.24 9.67 -16.29
C ALA A 202 -3.98 10.80 -16.99
N LYS A 203 -4.76 10.44 -18.00
CA LYS A 203 -5.64 11.35 -18.73
C LYS A 203 -7.06 10.85 -18.53
N ASP A 204 -7.82 11.60 -17.77
CA ASP A 204 -9.22 11.29 -17.48
C ASP A 204 -10.16 12.36 -18.12
N PRO A 205 -11.40 12.02 -18.47
CA PRO A 205 -12.39 13.01 -18.88
C PRO A 205 -12.74 13.91 -17.69
N SER A 206 -12.82 15.18 -17.95
CA SER A 206 -13.22 16.22 -17.01
C SER A 206 -14.48 16.88 -17.55
N ILE A 207 -15.56 16.88 -16.78
CA ILE A 207 -16.84 17.40 -17.21
C ILE A 207 -17.36 18.50 -16.29
N PHE A 208 -17.96 19.52 -16.93
CA PHE A 208 -18.73 20.56 -16.29
C PHE A 208 -20.21 20.25 -16.51
N ILE A 209 -20.99 20.22 -15.44
CA ILE A 209 -22.40 19.80 -15.48
C ILE A 209 -23.32 20.85 -14.86
N ARG A 210 -24.53 20.94 -15.41
CA ARG A 210 -25.61 21.75 -14.89
C ARG A 210 -26.46 20.97 -13.92
N LEU A 211 -26.65 21.49 -12.73
CA LEU A 211 -27.59 20.98 -11.73
C LEU A 211 -28.74 22.01 -11.55
N PRO A 212 -29.89 21.81 -12.21
CA PRO A 212 -30.99 22.77 -12.15
C PRO A 212 -31.52 22.93 -10.72
N LEU A 213 -31.66 24.17 -10.26
CA LEU A 213 -32.25 24.45 -8.96
C LEU A 213 -33.77 24.24 -9.00
N VAL A 214 -34.31 23.65 -7.93
CA VAL A 214 -35.74 23.35 -7.81
C VAL A 214 -36.55 24.66 -7.56
N ASP A 215 -36.00 25.57 -6.76
CA ASP A 215 -36.64 26.81 -6.34
C ASP A 215 -36.42 28.00 -7.31
N LYS A 216 -35.52 27.88 -8.29
CA LYS A 216 -35.19 28.89 -9.28
C LYS A 216 -35.16 28.31 -10.71
N PRO A 217 -36.30 28.08 -11.38
CA PRO A 217 -36.31 27.56 -12.74
C PRO A 217 -35.43 28.37 -13.70
N GLY A 218 -34.69 27.70 -14.58
CA GLY A 218 -33.74 28.34 -15.51
C GLY A 218 -32.40 28.74 -14.89
N THR A 219 -32.16 28.40 -13.60
CA THR A 219 -30.88 28.62 -12.92
C THR A 219 -30.31 27.29 -12.51
N SER A 220 -29.03 27.04 -12.82
CA SER A 220 -28.31 25.80 -12.46
C SER A 220 -27.04 26.08 -11.65
N LEU A 221 -26.70 25.19 -10.75
CA LEU A 221 -25.33 25.10 -10.21
C LEU A 221 -24.43 24.55 -11.31
N LEU A 222 -23.31 25.19 -11.55
CA LEU A 222 -22.28 24.66 -12.47
C LEU A 222 -21.23 23.89 -11.65
N VAL A 223 -21.21 22.58 -11.78
CA VAL A 223 -20.33 21.68 -11.00
C VAL A 223 -19.32 21.04 -11.92
N TRP A 224 -18.10 20.83 -11.44
CA TRP A 224 -17.01 20.19 -12.17
C TRP A 224 -16.57 18.90 -11.49
N THR A 225 -16.25 17.88 -12.31
CA THR A 225 -15.67 16.62 -11.82
C THR A 225 -14.74 15.99 -12.85
N THR A 226 -13.71 15.27 -12.36
CA THR A 226 -12.81 14.40 -13.14
C THR A 226 -13.18 12.93 -13.05
N THR A 227 -14.27 12.61 -12.35
CA THR A 227 -14.77 11.25 -12.14
C THR A 227 -16.25 11.15 -12.50
N PRO A 228 -16.64 11.23 -13.80
CA PRO A 228 -18.04 11.19 -14.21
C PRO A 228 -18.78 9.96 -13.69
N TRP A 229 -18.08 8.82 -13.54
CA TRP A 229 -18.62 7.58 -13.03
C TRP A 229 -19.15 7.63 -11.58
N THR A 230 -18.80 8.67 -10.80
CA THR A 230 -19.34 8.86 -9.43
C THR A 230 -20.66 9.60 -9.41
N LEU A 231 -21.05 10.25 -10.51
CA LEU A 231 -22.29 11.04 -10.59
C LEU A 231 -23.58 10.23 -10.36
N PRO A 232 -23.68 8.94 -10.77
CA PRO A 232 -24.83 8.10 -10.40
C PRO A 232 -25.08 7.96 -8.89
N ALA A 233 -24.06 8.24 -8.07
CA ALA A 233 -24.12 8.21 -6.60
C ALA A 233 -24.13 9.62 -5.97
N ASN A 234 -24.36 10.66 -6.75
CA ASN A 234 -24.45 12.04 -6.25
C ASN A 234 -25.59 12.20 -5.25
N VAL A 235 -25.33 12.80 -4.08
CA VAL A 235 -26.32 13.06 -3.04
C VAL A 235 -26.35 14.51 -2.55
N ALA A 236 -25.28 15.28 -2.79
CA ALA A 236 -25.20 16.70 -2.41
C ALA A 236 -24.21 17.44 -3.30
N VAL A 237 -24.17 18.76 -3.16
CA VAL A 237 -23.12 19.64 -3.70
C VAL A 237 -22.52 20.43 -2.55
N ALA A 238 -21.19 20.48 -2.45
CA ALA A 238 -20.48 21.27 -1.46
C ALA A 238 -20.11 22.65 -2.02
N ALA A 239 -20.28 23.70 -1.19
CA ALA A 239 -19.83 25.05 -1.43
C ALA A 239 -19.03 25.56 -0.22
N HIS A 240 -17.96 26.32 -0.43
CA HIS A 240 -17.23 26.94 0.67
C HIS A 240 -18.04 28.08 1.28
N PRO A 241 -18.26 28.15 2.60
CA PRO A 241 -19.17 29.13 3.21
C PRO A 241 -18.76 30.58 2.97
N ASP A 242 -17.47 30.89 2.96
CA ASP A 242 -16.92 32.25 2.94
C ASP A 242 -16.46 32.72 1.54
N VAL A 243 -16.45 31.83 0.53
CA VAL A 243 -16.12 32.17 -0.85
C VAL A 243 -17.26 32.96 -1.48
N ASP A 244 -16.93 33.94 -2.35
CA ASP A 244 -17.90 34.66 -3.15
C ASP A 244 -18.35 33.85 -4.36
N TYR A 245 -19.65 33.66 -4.49
CA TYR A 245 -20.30 33.02 -5.64
C TYR A 245 -21.08 34.06 -6.42
N VAL A 246 -21.24 33.81 -7.70
CA VAL A 246 -22.01 34.65 -8.60
C VAL A 246 -23.09 33.86 -9.32
N THR A 247 -24.23 34.49 -9.56
CA THR A 247 -25.16 34.07 -10.60
C THR A 247 -24.83 34.85 -11.85
N VAL A 248 -24.48 34.17 -12.92
CA VAL A 248 -24.21 34.78 -14.23
C VAL A 248 -25.29 34.41 -15.22
N GLU A 249 -25.60 35.33 -16.11
CA GLU A 249 -26.42 35.09 -17.31
C GLU A 249 -25.52 34.98 -18.53
N ARG A 250 -25.71 33.89 -19.29
CA ARG A 250 -25.01 33.59 -20.53
C ARG A 250 -26.00 33.45 -21.67
N LYS A 251 -25.72 34.12 -22.80
CA LYS A 251 -26.50 33.97 -24.03
C LYS A 251 -26.18 32.64 -24.70
N LEU A 252 -27.20 31.96 -25.21
CA LEU A 252 -27.04 30.69 -25.95
C LEU A 252 -26.95 30.97 -27.44
N ALA A 253 -26.16 30.21 -28.16
CA ALA A 253 -25.94 30.36 -29.62
C ALA A 253 -27.23 30.17 -30.43
N GLU A 254 -28.14 29.33 -29.95
CA GLU A 254 -29.44 29.03 -30.58
C GLU A 254 -30.56 30.03 -30.17
N GLY A 255 -30.22 31.08 -29.42
CA GLY A 255 -31.14 32.04 -28.84
C GLY A 255 -31.60 31.68 -27.44
N GLY A 256 -31.92 32.72 -26.64
CA GLY A 256 -32.25 32.59 -25.22
C GLY A 256 -31.06 32.80 -24.31
N SER A 257 -31.25 32.59 -23.01
CA SER A 257 -30.18 32.69 -22.00
C SER A 257 -30.33 31.62 -20.95
N GLU A 258 -29.21 31.26 -20.30
CA GLU A 258 -29.17 30.41 -19.12
C GLU A 258 -28.52 31.13 -17.94
N LYS A 259 -28.90 30.75 -16.72
CA LYS A 259 -28.31 31.28 -15.49
C LYS A 259 -27.52 30.23 -14.78
N LEU A 260 -26.24 30.54 -14.49
CA LEU A 260 -25.30 29.58 -13.87
C LEU A 260 -24.74 30.18 -12.58
N ILE A 261 -24.56 29.31 -11.57
CA ILE A 261 -23.95 29.67 -10.29
C ILE A 261 -22.58 28.97 -10.18
N LEU A 262 -21.52 29.75 -9.91
CA LEU A 262 -20.16 29.29 -9.67
C LEU A 262 -19.39 30.26 -8.78
N ALA A 263 -18.21 29.90 -8.31
CA ALA A 263 -17.33 30.79 -7.56
C ALA A 263 -16.85 31.96 -8.43
N LYS A 264 -16.94 33.18 -7.92
CA LYS A 264 -16.55 34.40 -8.62
C LYS A 264 -15.10 34.37 -9.12
N ALA A 265 -14.20 33.85 -8.30
CA ALA A 265 -12.77 33.76 -8.62
C ALA A 265 -12.47 32.87 -9.85
N LEU A 266 -13.38 31.98 -10.22
CA LEU A 266 -13.20 31.02 -11.34
C LEU A 266 -13.95 31.46 -12.62
N LEU A 267 -14.60 32.62 -12.60
CA LEU A 267 -15.41 33.09 -13.70
C LEU A 267 -14.62 33.15 -15.02
N GLU A 268 -13.50 33.86 -15.03
CA GLU A 268 -12.64 34.02 -16.22
C GLU A 268 -12.09 32.67 -16.71
N LYS A 269 -11.70 31.78 -15.80
CA LYS A 269 -11.18 30.43 -16.12
C LYS A 269 -12.24 29.54 -16.77
N VAL A 270 -13.50 29.64 -16.29
CA VAL A 270 -14.62 28.84 -16.78
C VAL A 270 -15.15 29.35 -18.09
N PHE A 271 -15.36 30.63 -18.24
CA PHE A 271 -16.00 31.21 -19.46
C PHE A 271 -14.98 31.66 -20.51
N LYS A 272 -13.69 31.82 -20.15
CA LYS A 272 -12.60 32.23 -21.07
C LYS A 272 -13.01 33.52 -21.82
N ASP A 273 -13.25 33.40 -23.13
CA ASP A 273 -13.59 34.50 -24.02
C ASP A 273 -15.11 34.70 -24.19
N GLU A 274 -15.94 33.99 -23.45
CA GLU A 274 -17.40 34.14 -23.53
C GLU A 274 -17.90 35.30 -22.66
N GLU A 275 -18.72 36.19 -23.24
CA GLU A 275 -19.35 37.26 -22.50
C GLU A 275 -20.46 36.74 -21.59
N VAL A 276 -20.34 37.02 -20.28
CA VAL A 276 -21.34 36.70 -19.27
C VAL A 276 -21.68 37.93 -18.44
N THR A 277 -22.93 38.05 -18.04
CA THR A 277 -23.41 39.15 -17.19
C THR A 277 -23.59 38.66 -15.76
N ILE A 278 -22.89 39.27 -14.79
CA ILE A 278 -23.10 38.99 -13.38
C ILE A 278 -24.42 39.61 -12.93
N LEU A 279 -25.37 38.79 -12.49
CA LEU A 279 -26.68 39.22 -11.99
C LEU A 279 -26.66 39.43 -10.47
N GLU A 280 -25.95 38.59 -9.73
CA GLU A 280 -25.93 38.60 -8.28
C GLU A 280 -24.57 38.10 -7.77
N THR A 281 -24.09 38.63 -6.64
CA THR A 281 -22.90 38.15 -5.91
C THR A 281 -23.30 37.89 -4.46
N PHE A 282 -22.91 36.72 -3.92
CA PHE A 282 -23.27 36.33 -2.56
C PHE A 282 -22.23 35.35 -1.98
N LYS A 283 -22.24 35.16 -0.66
CA LYS A 283 -21.38 34.19 0.01
C LYS A 283 -21.93 32.75 -0.11
N GLY A 284 -21.06 31.75 -0.17
CA GLY A 284 -21.46 30.35 -0.32
C GLY A 284 -22.35 29.82 0.80
N LYS A 285 -22.29 30.42 2.01
CA LYS A 285 -23.26 30.11 3.09
C LYS A 285 -24.72 30.32 2.67
N ASN A 286 -24.99 31.20 1.71
CA ASN A 286 -26.33 31.48 1.19
C ASN A 286 -26.86 30.40 0.24
N LEU A 287 -25.97 29.49 -0.22
CA LEU A 287 -26.35 28.32 -1.01
C LEU A 287 -26.81 27.16 -0.16
N LYS A 288 -26.45 27.12 1.13
CA LYS A 288 -26.77 26.00 2.04
C LYS A 288 -28.27 25.69 2.03
N GLY A 289 -28.59 24.41 1.83
CA GLY A 289 -29.97 23.92 1.83
C GLY A 289 -30.74 24.11 0.52
N LYS A 290 -30.18 24.82 -0.49
CA LYS A 290 -30.82 24.92 -1.80
C LYS A 290 -30.89 23.57 -2.48
N LYS A 291 -32.07 23.18 -2.94
CA LYS A 291 -32.34 21.90 -3.58
C LYS A 291 -32.11 22.00 -5.09
N TYR A 292 -31.58 20.94 -5.67
CA TYR A 292 -31.39 20.79 -7.11
C TYR A 292 -32.01 19.48 -7.61
N GLN A 293 -32.27 19.40 -8.92
CA GLN A 293 -32.80 18.19 -9.55
C GLN A 293 -31.71 17.11 -9.61
N PRO A 294 -31.97 15.86 -9.17
CA PRO A 294 -31.01 14.78 -9.24
C PRO A 294 -30.60 14.46 -10.67
N LEU A 295 -29.31 14.21 -10.90
CA LEU A 295 -28.81 13.78 -12.21
C LEU A 295 -29.31 12.39 -12.58
N PHE A 296 -29.33 11.49 -11.60
CA PHE A 296 -29.74 10.10 -11.73
C PHE A 296 -30.56 9.65 -10.53
N THR A 297 -31.44 8.69 -10.74
CA THR A 297 -32.36 8.15 -9.72
C THR A 297 -32.34 6.62 -9.69
N PHE A 298 -31.17 6.01 -9.95
CA PHE A 298 -31.01 4.57 -10.02
C PHE A 298 -31.23 3.88 -8.67
N LEU A 299 -30.75 4.52 -7.58
CA LEU A 299 -30.96 4.07 -6.21
C LEU A 299 -31.77 5.12 -5.45
N PRO A 300 -32.86 4.74 -4.77
CA PRO A 300 -33.59 5.65 -3.92
C PRO A 300 -32.76 5.97 -2.67
N PRO A 301 -32.58 7.28 -2.32
CA PRO A 301 -31.90 7.64 -1.10
C PRO A 301 -32.79 7.33 0.13
N ASP A 302 -32.17 6.75 1.18
CA ASP A 302 -32.83 6.46 2.47
C ASP A 302 -32.89 7.66 3.42
N LYS A 303 -32.24 8.76 3.04
CA LYS A 303 -32.14 10.01 3.80
C LYS A 303 -32.30 11.21 2.86
N PRO A 304 -32.52 12.44 3.41
CA PRO A 304 -32.58 13.64 2.58
C PRO A 304 -31.32 13.82 1.73
N ALA A 305 -31.51 14.08 0.43
CA ALA A 305 -30.45 14.23 -0.55
C ALA A 305 -30.72 15.36 -1.54
N HIS A 306 -29.77 15.64 -2.44
CA HIS A 306 -29.82 16.58 -3.55
C HIS A 306 -30.04 18.03 -3.11
N TYR A 307 -29.21 18.47 -2.15
CA TYR A 307 -29.16 19.87 -1.69
C TYR A 307 -27.71 20.31 -1.45
N VAL A 308 -27.52 21.65 -1.38
CA VAL A 308 -26.17 22.22 -1.15
C VAL A 308 -25.80 22.16 0.33
N VAL A 309 -24.59 21.70 0.62
CA VAL A 309 -23.96 21.70 1.95
C VAL A 309 -22.77 22.67 1.98
N ASN A 310 -22.34 23.12 3.17
CA ASN A 310 -21.12 23.91 3.29
C ASN A 310 -19.94 23.04 3.74
N ALA A 311 -18.79 23.19 3.07
CA ALA A 311 -17.56 22.47 3.36
C ALA A 311 -16.33 23.35 3.14
N ASP A 312 -15.40 23.32 4.11
CA ASP A 312 -14.20 24.17 4.11
C ASP A 312 -13.11 23.65 3.15
N PHE A 313 -13.18 22.39 2.72
CA PHE A 313 -12.23 21.80 1.76
C PHE A 313 -12.44 22.26 0.31
N VAL A 314 -13.57 22.89 -0.01
CA VAL A 314 -13.84 23.40 -1.36
C VAL A 314 -12.89 24.56 -1.67
N THR A 315 -12.08 24.41 -2.72
CA THR A 315 -11.12 25.44 -3.16
C THR A 315 -11.61 26.19 -4.39
N THR A 316 -10.90 27.28 -4.72
CA THR A 316 -11.10 28.08 -5.93
C THR A 316 -9.87 28.05 -6.84
N GLU A 317 -9.07 26.99 -6.77
CA GLU A 317 -7.88 26.81 -7.61
C GLU A 317 -8.27 26.26 -8.98
N ASP A 318 -9.16 25.24 -8.99
CA ASP A 318 -9.66 24.57 -10.19
C ASP A 318 -11.18 24.36 -10.16
N GLY A 319 -11.75 24.01 -11.33
CA GLY A 319 -13.16 23.69 -11.48
C GLY A 319 -14.07 24.89 -11.44
N THR A 320 -15.10 24.86 -10.59
CA THR A 320 -16.16 25.87 -10.49
C THR A 320 -16.36 26.40 -9.06
N GLY A 321 -15.62 25.89 -8.07
CA GLY A 321 -15.85 26.18 -6.66
C GLY A 321 -17.09 25.50 -6.09
N LEU A 322 -17.67 24.56 -6.82
CA LEU A 322 -18.75 23.67 -6.39
C LEU A 322 -18.34 22.24 -6.64
N VAL A 323 -18.40 21.40 -5.61
CA VAL A 323 -17.96 20.01 -5.65
C VAL A 323 -19.16 19.08 -5.45
N HIS A 324 -19.36 18.11 -6.36
CA HIS A 324 -20.39 17.10 -6.14
C HIS A 324 -19.94 16.12 -5.03
N ILE A 325 -20.89 15.64 -4.25
CA ILE A 325 -20.66 14.74 -3.12
C ILE A 325 -21.24 13.36 -3.41
N ALA A 326 -20.37 12.34 -3.39
CA ALA A 326 -20.70 10.93 -3.52
C ALA A 326 -20.01 10.12 -2.41
N PRO A 327 -20.61 9.98 -1.22
CA PRO A 327 -19.96 9.46 -0.01
C PRO A 327 -19.35 8.07 -0.15
N ALA A 328 -19.87 7.24 -1.05
CA ALA A 328 -19.32 5.90 -1.31
C ALA A 328 -17.93 5.94 -1.97
N PHE A 329 -17.50 7.07 -2.54
CA PHE A 329 -16.33 7.17 -3.43
C PHE A 329 -15.38 8.34 -3.11
N GLY A 330 -15.60 9.08 -2.04
CA GLY A 330 -14.73 10.17 -1.59
C GLY A 330 -14.61 10.22 -0.06
N ALA A 331 -13.39 10.35 0.46
CA ALA A 331 -13.15 10.41 1.92
C ALA A 331 -13.75 11.68 2.54
N ASP A 332 -13.55 12.83 1.88
CA ASP A 332 -14.16 14.10 2.30
C ASP A 332 -15.69 14.03 2.17
N ASP A 333 -16.20 13.38 1.13
CA ASP A 333 -17.62 13.17 0.90
C ASP A 333 -18.26 12.31 2.00
N MET A 334 -17.54 11.28 2.47
CA MET A 334 -17.94 10.44 3.60
C MET A 334 -18.03 11.27 4.89
N THR A 335 -17.04 12.15 5.13
CA THR A 335 -17.07 13.08 6.27
C THR A 335 -18.29 14.02 6.19
N MET A 336 -18.64 14.48 4.99
CA MET A 336 -19.87 15.27 4.77
C MET A 336 -21.13 14.44 5.03
N ALA A 337 -21.12 13.17 4.63
CA ALA A 337 -22.26 12.28 4.91
C ALA A 337 -22.50 12.11 6.41
N GLU A 338 -21.47 11.96 7.20
CA GLU A 338 -21.57 11.92 8.66
C GLU A 338 -22.06 13.25 9.25
N LYS A 339 -21.46 14.39 8.83
CA LYS A 339 -21.77 15.72 9.32
C LYS A 339 -23.21 16.17 9.01
N TYR A 340 -23.71 15.86 7.82
CA TYR A 340 -25.03 16.30 7.33
C TYR A 340 -26.06 15.17 7.26
N ASN A 341 -25.75 13.98 7.73
CA ASN A 341 -26.57 12.77 7.68
C ASN A 341 -27.08 12.47 6.26
N LEU A 342 -26.14 12.50 5.27
CA LEU A 342 -26.46 12.18 3.87
C LEU A 342 -26.52 10.66 3.65
N PRO A 343 -27.25 10.20 2.63
CA PRO A 343 -27.24 8.78 2.25
C PRO A 343 -25.92 8.37 1.62
N ILE A 344 -25.62 7.05 1.67
CA ILE A 344 -24.45 6.46 1.01
C ILE A 344 -24.96 5.55 -0.11
N LEU A 345 -24.87 5.99 -1.34
CA LEU A 345 -25.35 5.24 -2.51
C LEU A 345 -24.21 4.43 -3.13
N GLN A 346 -24.24 3.11 -2.96
CA GLN A 346 -23.24 2.20 -3.49
C GLN A 346 -23.63 1.72 -4.89
N THR A 347 -23.26 2.47 -5.92
CA THR A 347 -23.59 2.21 -7.33
C THR A 347 -22.62 1.29 -8.06
N VAL A 348 -21.51 0.92 -7.42
CA VAL A 348 -20.41 0.14 -7.99
C VAL A 348 -20.21 -1.15 -7.20
N ALA A 349 -20.04 -2.25 -7.89
CA ALA A 349 -19.73 -3.56 -7.31
C ALA A 349 -18.22 -3.68 -6.96
N PRO A 350 -17.82 -4.70 -6.16
CA PRO A 350 -16.42 -4.87 -5.76
C PRO A 350 -15.43 -5.11 -6.91
N ASP A 351 -15.89 -5.57 -8.06
CA ASP A 351 -15.07 -5.73 -9.28
C ASP A 351 -14.87 -4.42 -10.07
N GLY A 352 -15.45 -3.30 -9.57
CA GLY A 352 -15.38 -1.99 -10.19
C GLY A 352 -16.37 -1.79 -11.33
N THR A 353 -17.33 -2.68 -11.51
CA THR A 353 -18.41 -2.51 -12.48
C THR A 353 -19.64 -1.88 -11.85
N PHE A 354 -20.48 -1.22 -12.65
CA PHE A 354 -21.76 -0.74 -12.16
C PHE A 354 -22.70 -1.90 -11.80
N ILE A 355 -23.43 -1.74 -10.68
CA ILE A 355 -24.43 -2.71 -10.24
C ILE A 355 -25.63 -2.77 -11.20
N LYS A 356 -26.46 -3.82 -11.09
CA LYS A 356 -27.60 -4.08 -11.99
C LYS A 356 -28.66 -2.97 -12.01
N GLU A 357 -28.76 -2.22 -10.93
CA GLU A 357 -29.70 -1.10 -10.78
C GLU A 357 -29.30 0.11 -11.65
N VAL A 358 -28.02 0.28 -11.95
CA VAL A 358 -27.50 1.32 -12.85
C VAL A 358 -27.62 0.84 -14.30
N ARG A 359 -28.86 0.65 -14.76
CA ARG A 359 -29.21 -0.09 -15.98
C ARG A 359 -28.48 0.29 -17.26
N PRO A 360 -28.23 1.57 -17.59
CA PRO A 360 -27.52 1.91 -18.83
C PRO A 360 -26.08 1.39 -18.86
N TRP A 361 -25.44 1.23 -17.68
CA TRP A 361 -24.02 0.87 -17.53
C TRP A 361 -23.80 -0.39 -16.68
N SER A 362 -24.85 -1.14 -16.38
CA SER A 362 -24.77 -2.38 -15.58
C SER A 362 -23.69 -3.34 -16.12
N GLY A 363 -22.79 -3.79 -15.26
CA GLY A 363 -21.68 -4.68 -15.60
C GLY A 363 -20.53 -4.03 -16.39
N VAL A 364 -20.60 -2.73 -16.69
CA VAL A 364 -19.52 -1.99 -17.35
C VAL A 364 -18.55 -1.49 -16.28
N PHE A 365 -17.23 -1.61 -16.54
CA PHE A 365 -16.21 -1.03 -15.67
C PHE A 365 -16.35 0.50 -15.62
N VAL A 366 -16.30 1.07 -14.42
CA VAL A 366 -16.71 2.48 -14.20
C VAL A 366 -15.96 3.49 -15.06
N LYS A 367 -14.63 3.34 -15.23
CA LYS A 367 -13.86 4.27 -16.08
C LYS A 367 -14.13 4.11 -17.58
N GLU A 368 -14.58 2.93 -18.01
CA GLU A 368 -15.01 2.69 -19.39
C GLU A 368 -16.39 3.29 -19.68
N ALA A 369 -17.20 3.50 -18.65
CA ALA A 369 -18.51 4.13 -18.77
C ALA A 369 -18.45 5.67 -18.87
N ASP A 370 -17.37 6.33 -18.46
CA ASP A 370 -17.24 7.79 -18.43
C ASP A 370 -17.67 8.49 -19.74
N PRO A 371 -17.24 8.05 -20.94
CA PRO A 371 -17.68 8.68 -22.19
C PRO A 371 -19.18 8.53 -22.45
N SER A 372 -19.76 7.41 -22.03
CA SER A 372 -21.19 7.13 -22.19
C SER A 372 -22.04 7.95 -21.21
N ILE A 373 -21.55 8.16 -19.99
CA ILE A 373 -22.17 9.05 -18.99
C ILE A 373 -22.17 10.49 -19.51
N ALA A 374 -21.06 10.96 -20.08
CA ALA A 374 -20.98 12.29 -20.67
C ALA A 374 -21.98 12.49 -21.81
N LYS A 375 -22.14 11.50 -22.70
CA LYS A 375 -23.13 11.53 -23.80
C LYS A 375 -24.57 11.53 -23.29
N ASP A 376 -24.91 10.79 -22.24
CA ASP A 376 -26.22 10.83 -21.62
C ASP A 376 -26.55 12.20 -21.06
N LEU A 377 -25.59 12.82 -20.35
CA LEU A 377 -25.74 14.17 -19.82
C LEU A 377 -25.86 15.22 -20.93
N GLU A 378 -25.13 15.07 -22.03
CA GLU A 378 -25.23 15.92 -23.22
C GLU A 378 -26.61 15.84 -23.85
N ALA A 379 -27.11 14.63 -24.10
CA ALA A 379 -28.43 14.39 -24.67
C ALA A 379 -29.59 15.00 -23.82
N ARG A 380 -29.38 15.14 -22.51
CA ARG A 380 -30.31 15.74 -21.57
C ARG A 380 -30.09 17.26 -21.38
N GLY A 381 -29.12 17.85 -22.07
CA GLY A 381 -28.76 19.27 -21.93
C GLY A 381 -28.06 19.63 -20.60
N LEU A 382 -27.59 18.62 -19.87
CA LEU A 382 -26.96 18.80 -18.56
C LEU A 382 -25.45 18.93 -18.65
N LEU A 383 -24.82 18.49 -19.73
CA LEU A 383 -23.38 18.68 -19.98
C LEU A 383 -23.12 20.12 -20.44
N PHE A 384 -22.32 20.87 -19.70
CA PHE A 384 -21.89 22.23 -20.10
C PHE A 384 -20.65 22.15 -20.98
N ARG A 385 -19.63 21.34 -20.56
CA ARG A 385 -18.36 21.21 -21.28
C ARG A 385 -17.65 19.91 -20.90
N LEU A 386 -16.98 19.31 -21.88
CA LEU A 386 -16.10 18.14 -21.73
C LEU A 386 -14.67 18.53 -22.10
N GLU A 387 -13.72 18.21 -21.24
CA GLU A 387 -12.28 18.46 -21.46
C GLU A 387 -11.49 17.19 -21.09
N THR A 388 -10.24 17.10 -21.52
CA THR A 388 -9.30 16.08 -21.03
C THR A 388 -8.44 16.68 -19.94
N TYR A 389 -8.41 16.05 -18.76
CA TYR A 389 -7.62 16.48 -17.62
C TYR A 389 -6.44 15.53 -17.42
N THR A 390 -5.23 16.09 -17.48
CA THR A 390 -3.98 15.33 -17.22
C THR A 390 -3.57 15.56 -15.78
N HIS A 391 -3.45 14.49 -15.02
CA HIS A 391 -3.12 14.56 -13.60
C HIS A 391 -2.38 13.30 -13.12
N THR A 392 -1.83 13.37 -11.92
CA THR A 392 -1.24 12.22 -11.25
C THR A 392 -2.35 11.40 -10.59
N TYR A 393 -2.47 10.11 -10.94
CA TYR A 393 -3.50 9.19 -10.45
C TYR A 393 -2.90 7.92 -9.85
N PRO A 394 -3.49 7.36 -8.77
CA PRO A 394 -3.00 6.13 -8.16
C PRO A 394 -3.43 4.89 -8.93
N PHE A 395 -2.47 3.99 -9.14
CA PHE A 395 -2.68 2.66 -9.71
C PHE A 395 -2.23 1.60 -8.72
N CYS A 396 -2.78 0.41 -8.82
CA CYS A 396 -2.33 -0.70 -7.99
C CYS A 396 -0.83 -0.97 -8.25
N TRP A 397 -0.05 -0.95 -7.18
CA TRP A 397 1.39 -1.15 -7.23
C TRP A 397 1.81 -2.50 -7.86
N ARG A 398 0.90 -3.48 -7.84
CA ARG A 398 1.14 -4.84 -8.38
C ARG A 398 0.53 -5.09 -9.75
N CYS A 399 -0.79 -5.00 -9.88
CA CYS A 399 -1.48 -5.32 -11.14
C CYS A 399 -1.60 -4.14 -12.11
N ARG A 400 -1.28 -2.92 -11.63
CA ARG A 400 -1.32 -1.67 -12.41
C ARG A 400 -2.72 -1.24 -12.87
N THR A 401 -3.76 -1.82 -12.31
CA THR A 401 -5.14 -1.35 -12.52
C THR A 401 -5.33 0.00 -11.83
N PRO A 402 -6.05 0.97 -12.43
CA PRO A 402 -6.40 2.21 -11.75
C PRO A 402 -7.20 1.89 -10.47
N LEU A 403 -6.85 2.55 -9.37
CA LEU A 403 -7.56 2.37 -8.09
C LEU A 403 -8.87 3.13 -8.11
N LEU A 404 -9.82 2.64 -7.35
CA LEU A 404 -11.04 3.37 -7.01
C LEU A 404 -10.96 3.77 -5.53
N TYR A 405 -11.43 4.95 -5.18
CA TYR A 405 -11.76 5.25 -3.80
C TYR A 405 -13.12 4.63 -3.52
N TYR A 406 -13.22 3.78 -2.49
CA TYR A 406 -14.36 2.88 -2.32
C TYR A 406 -14.69 2.68 -0.84
N ALA A 407 -15.93 2.96 -0.46
CA ALA A 407 -16.39 2.76 0.92
C ALA A 407 -16.45 1.27 1.25
N ARG A 408 -15.67 0.86 2.25
CA ARG A 408 -15.53 -0.54 2.63
C ARG A 408 -15.38 -0.70 4.13
N LYS A 409 -15.96 -1.76 4.69
CA LYS A 409 -15.67 -2.22 6.04
C LYS A 409 -14.38 -3.03 5.99
N THR A 410 -13.35 -2.63 6.70
CA THR A 410 -12.07 -3.34 6.78
C THR A 410 -11.39 -3.10 8.14
N TRP A 411 -10.25 -3.75 8.36
CA TRP A 411 -9.50 -3.65 9.60
C TRP A 411 -8.39 -2.60 9.49
N TYR A 412 -8.18 -1.89 10.60
CA TYR A 412 -7.21 -0.81 10.72
C TYR A 412 -6.37 -0.95 11.96
N VAL A 413 -5.12 -0.47 11.89
CA VAL A 413 -4.29 -0.19 13.06
C VAL A 413 -4.25 1.33 13.28
N ARG A 414 -4.54 1.80 14.51
CA ARG A 414 -4.58 3.23 14.90
C ARG A 414 -3.18 3.85 14.97
N THR A 415 -2.44 3.84 13.88
CA THR A 415 -1.09 4.43 13.81
C THR A 415 -1.10 5.94 14.01
N SER A 416 -2.19 6.62 13.62
CA SER A 416 -2.36 8.06 13.82
C SER A 416 -2.30 8.49 15.30
N LYS A 417 -2.69 7.60 16.24
CA LYS A 417 -2.60 7.80 17.70
C LYS A 417 -1.15 7.91 18.20
N PHE A 418 -0.21 7.37 17.43
CA PHE A 418 1.22 7.37 17.72
C PHE A 418 2.04 8.37 16.90
N LYS A 419 1.39 9.23 16.14
CA LYS A 419 2.01 10.17 15.20
C LYS A 419 3.18 10.96 15.82
N ASP A 420 2.95 11.62 16.96
CA ASP A 420 3.98 12.42 17.63
C ASP A 420 5.14 11.56 18.12
N LYS A 421 4.86 10.33 18.58
CA LYS A 421 5.87 9.38 19.03
C LYS A 421 6.68 8.84 17.85
N LEU A 422 6.04 8.54 16.72
CA LEU A 422 6.72 8.15 15.49
C LEU A 422 7.70 9.23 15.01
N VAL A 423 7.27 10.49 15.02
CA VAL A 423 8.13 11.63 14.66
C VAL A 423 9.26 11.79 15.69
N GLY A 424 8.94 11.74 16.99
CA GLY A 424 9.94 11.91 18.06
C GLY A 424 11.01 10.83 18.06
N LEU A 425 10.66 9.57 17.89
CA LEU A 425 11.63 8.46 17.83
C LEU A 425 12.49 8.51 16.55
N ASN A 426 11.96 9.03 15.45
CA ASN A 426 12.74 9.22 14.22
C ASN A 426 13.92 10.20 14.43
N GLU A 427 13.82 11.15 15.38
CA GLU A 427 14.94 12.06 15.70
C GLU A 427 16.18 11.33 16.22
N ASN A 428 16.01 10.17 16.88
CA ASN A 428 17.10 9.34 17.37
C ASN A 428 17.82 8.55 16.27
N ILE A 429 17.21 8.44 15.08
CA ILE A 429 17.74 7.63 13.97
C ILE A 429 18.73 8.46 13.15
N ASN A 430 19.90 7.88 12.88
CA ASN A 430 20.89 8.46 11.98
C ASN A 430 20.59 8.03 10.54
N TRP A 431 20.17 8.99 9.71
CA TRP A 431 19.86 8.77 8.29
C TRP A 431 21.03 9.21 7.39
N VAL A 432 21.39 8.35 6.47
CA VAL A 432 22.31 8.65 5.39
C VAL A 432 21.61 8.41 4.05
N PRO A 433 21.31 9.46 3.24
CA PRO A 433 21.60 10.88 3.48
C PRO A 433 20.65 11.54 4.52
N ALA A 434 21.16 12.52 5.24
CA ALA A 434 20.45 13.15 6.37
C ALA A 434 19.12 13.82 6.00
N HIS A 435 18.97 14.33 4.77
CA HIS A 435 17.74 15.00 4.32
C HIS A 435 16.50 14.08 4.29
N ILE A 436 16.69 12.77 4.24
CA ILE A 436 15.57 11.80 4.27
C ILE A 436 14.83 11.87 5.61
N LYS A 437 15.56 12.07 6.72
CA LYS A 437 15.03 12.10 8.09
C LYS A 437 13.82 13.04 8.23
N ASN A 438 14.02 14.33 7.94
CA ASN A 438 12.98 15.36 8.09
C ASN A 438 12.23 15.63 6.79
N GLY A 439 12.78 15.21 5.64
CA GLY A 439 12.16 15.32 4.33
C GLY A 439 11.19 14.17 4.07
N ARG A 440 11.58 13.26 3.18
CA ARG A 440 10.68 12.20 2.67
C ARG A 440 10.08 11.31 3.77
N PHE A 441 10.87 10.88 4.76
CA PHE A 441 10.38 10.01 5.83
C PHE A 441 9.67 10.82 6.93
N GLY A 442 10.25 11.91 7.43
CA GLY A 442 9.65 12.73 8.46
C GLY A 442 8.30 13.33 8.05
N ASN A 443 8.19 13.83 6.82
CA ASN A 443 6.91 14.30 6.27
C ASN A 443 5.85 13.20 6.21
N TRP A 444 6.25 11.97 5.92
CA TRP A 444 5.34 10.82 5.96
C TRP A 444 4.81 10.55 7.36
N LEU A 445 5.69 10.52 8.34
CA LEU A 445 5.31 10.30 9.75
C LEU A 445 4.42 11.44 10.27
N ALA A 446 4.74 12.69 9.91
CA ALA A 446 3.97 13.86 10.30
C ALA A 446 2.55 13.90 9.71
N ASN A 447 2.32 13.25 8.58
CA ASN A 447 1.02 13.13 7.94
C ASN A 447 0.42 11.71 8.07
N ASN A 448 0.87 10.95 9.09
CA ASN A 448 0.44 9.57 9.30
C ASN A 448 -1.08 9.47 9.51
N ILE A 449 -1.69 8.51 8.84
CA ILE A 449 -3.09 8.10 9.00
C ILE A 449 -3.15 6.65 9.47
N ASP A 450 -4.31 6.19 9.92
CA ASP A 450 -4.50 4.81 10.35
C ASP A 450 -4.18 3.82 9.22
N TRP A 451 -3.43 2.79 9.56
CA TRP A 451 -2.99 1.76 8.61
C TRP A 451 -4.13 0.82 8.24
N ALA A 452 -4.59 0.85 7.00
CA ALA A 452 -5.55 -0.12 6.48
C ALA A 452 -4.87 -1.50 6.38
N LEU A 453 -5.13 -2.35 7.36
CA LEU A 453 -4.44 -3.63 7.57
C LEU A 453 -5.10 -4.78 6.81
N GLY A 454 -6.43 -4.86 6.78
CA GLY A 454 -7.18 -6.00 6.25
C GLY A 454 -6.99 -6.18 4.74
N ARG A 455 -6.80 -7.43 4.31
CA ARG A 455 -6.72 -7.82 2.90
C ARG A 455 -7.71 -8.94 2.61
N GLU A 456 -8.58 -8.72 1.63
CA GLU A 456 -9.57 -9.70 1.19
C GLU A 456 -8.94 -10.65 0.14
N ARG A 457 -7.88 -11.35 0.56
CA ARG A 457 -7.08 -12.24 -0.29
C ARG A 457 -6.92 -13.63 0.36
N TYR A 458 -6.05 -14.48 -0.19
CA TYR A 458 -6.01 -15.91 0.17
C TYR A 458 -4.66 -16.40 0.69
N TRP A 459 -3.52 -15.88 0.16
CA TRP A 459 -2.17 -16.28 0.54
C TRP A 459 -1.48 -15.19 1.37
N GLY A 460 -1.43 -15.37 2.66
CA GLY A 460 -0.85 -14.44 3.63
C GLY A 460 -1.18 -14.82 5.06
N THR A 461 -0.66 -14.08 6.01
CA THR A 461 -0.96 -14.23 7.43
C THR A 461 -2.43 -13.89 7.70
N PRO A 462 -3.23 -14.85 8.19
CA PRO A 462 -4.62 -14.59 8.54
C PRO A 462 -4.75 -13.63 9.72
N LEU A 463 -5.71 -12.72 9.66
CA LEU A 463 -6.05 -11.88 10.79
C LEU A 463 -6.59 -12.75 11.93
N PRO A 464 -5.98 -12.74 13.14
CA PRO A 464 -6.34 -13.66 14.22
C PRO A 464 -7.52 -13.18 15.04
N VAL A 465 -8.62 -12.82 14.38
CA VAL A 465 -9.84 -12.35 15.05
C VAL A 465 -10.99 -13.30 14.74
N TRP A 466 -11.68 -13.72 15.79
CA TRP A 466 -12.92 -14.50 15.71
C TRP A 466 -14.11 -13.63 16.08
N GLU A 467 -15.19 -13.77 15.35
CA GLU A 467 -16.46 -13.06 15.57
C GLU A 467 -17.58 -14.07 15.80
N CYS A 468 -18.44 -13.81 16.78
CA CYS A 468 -19.64 -14.62 17.03
C CYS A 468 -20.71 -14.35 15.96
N GLU A 469 -21.24 -15.41 15.38
CA GLU A 469 -22.28 -15.32 14.35
C GLU A 469 -23.62 -14.74 14.86
N SER A 470 -23.87 -14.84 16.17
CA SER A 470 -25.14 -14.41 16.78
C SER A 470 -25.06 -13.05 17.48
N CYS A 471 -24.09 -12.86 18.37
CA CYS A 471 -24.03 -11.63 19.18
C CYS A 471 -22.95 -10.64 18.70
N HIS A 472 -22.21 -10.99 17.66
CA HIS A 472 -21.13 -10.18 17.09
C HIS A 472 -19.99 -9.84 18.08
N HIS A 473 -19.88 -10.59 19.18
CA HIS A 473 -18.71 -10.50 20.05
C HIS A 473 -17.45 -10.84 19.25
N GLN A 474 -16.40 -10.05 19.42
CA GLN A 474 -15.13 -10.24 18.71
C GLN A 474 -14.00 -10.42 19.72
N GLU A 475 -13.07 -11.32 19.42
CA GLU A 475 -11.84 -11.48 20.20
C GLU A 475 -10.65 -11.85 19.29
N ALA A 476 -9.47 -11.36 19.66
CA ALA A 476 -8.22 -11.71 19.00
C ALA A 476 -7.53 -12.87 19.73
N VAL A 477 -6.89 -13.76 18.98
CA VAL A 477 -6.08 -14.88 19.51
C VAL A 477 -4.60 -14.60 19.21
N GLY A 478 -3.75 -14.71 20.22
CA GLY A 478 -2.33 -14.34 20.12
C GLY A 478 -1.37 -15.52 19.98
N SER A 479 -1.85 -16.77 20.08
CA SER A 479 -0.98 -17.95 19.98
C SER A 479 -1.74 -19.23 19.62
N VAL A 480 -1.01 -20.21 19.13
CA VAL A 480 -1.52 -21.58 18.89
C VAL A 480 -1.93 -22.25 20.20
N LYS A 481 -1.24 -21.95 21.30
CA LYS A 481 -1.61 -22.43 22.64
C LYS A 481 -2.95 -21.87 23.07
N GLU A 482 -3.17 -20.55 22.95
CA GLU A 482 -4.46 -19.91 23.27
C GLU A 482 -5.59 -20.51 22.41
N LEU A 483 -5.33 -20.74 21.11
CA LEU A 483 -6.29 -21.36 20.22
C LEU A 483 -6.63 -22.80 20.64
N SER A 484 -5.64 -23.57 21.09
CA SER A 484 -5.84 -24.92 21.63
C SER A 484 -6.72 -24.90 22.89
N GLU A 485 -6.48 -23.97 23.80
CA GLU A 485 -7.26 -23.80 25.02
C GLU A 485 -8.73 -23.44 24.71
N LYS A 486 -8.99 -22.51 23.77
CA LYS A 486 -10.33 -22.11 23.36
C LYS A 486 -11.12 -23.23 22.68
N THR A 487 -10.44 -24.03 21.86
CA THR A 487 -11.08 -25.13 21.10
C THR A 487 -11.18 -26.43 21.91
N GLY A 488 -10.42 -26.58 22.98
CA GLY A 488 -10.26 -27.85 23.70
C GLY A 488 -9.53 -28.94 22.89
N ARG A 489 -8.80 -28.58 21.83
CA ARG A 489 -8.09 -29.48 20.91
C ARG A 489 -6.63 -29.04 20.78
N ASP A 490 -5.73 -29.99 20.52
CA ASP A 490 -4.35 -29.67 20.17
C ASP A 490 -4.26 -29.08 18.78
N MET A 491 -3.89 -27.81 18.67
CA MET A 491 -3.70 -27.07 17.41
C MET A 491 -2.22 -26.95 16.99
N SER A 492 -1.29 -27.60 17.68
CA SER A 492 0.16 -27.50 17.43
C SER A 492 0.59 -27.86 16.01
N LYS A 493 -0.22 -28.66 15.30
CA LYS A 493 0.04 -29.11 13.92
C LYS A 493 -0.84 -28.41 12.87
N LEU A 494 -1.63 -27.42 13.29
CA LEU A 494 -2.48 -26.68 12.38
C LEU A 494 -1.61 -25.84 11.43
N ASP A 495 -1.87 -25.92 10.13
CA ASP A 495 -1.40 -24.90 9.19
C ASP A 495 -2.21 -23.62 9.42
N LEU A 496 -1.55 -22.55 9.83
CA LEU A 496 -2.22 -21.29 10.18
C LEU A 496 -2.77 -20.52 8.96
N HIS A 497 -2.51 -21.00 7.73
CA HIS A 497 -3.06 -20.39 6.51
C HIS A 497 -4.52 -20.75 6.26
N ARG A 498 -5.18 -19.93 5.45
CA ARG A 498 -6.46 -20.27 4.82
C ARG A 498 -6.30 -21.46 3.87
N PRO A 499 -7.29 -22.34 3.74
CA PRO A 499 -8.56 -22.36 4.49
C PRO A 499 -8.49 -23.10 5.84
N HIS A 500 -7.31 -23.63 6.21
CA HIS A 500 -7.18 -24.52 7.38
C HIS A 500 -7.60 -23.85 8.67
N VAL A 501 -7.13 -22.63 8.93
CA VAL A 501 -7.47 -21.87 10.13
C VAL A 501 -8.93 -21.38 10.10
N ASP A 502 -9.53 -21.22 8.91
CA ASP A 502 -10.93 -20.81 8.77
C ASP A 502 -11.91 -21.86 9.29
N HIS A 503 -11.49 -23.12 9.38
CA HIS A 503 -12.29 -24.23 9.92
C HIS A 503 -12.18 -24.39 11.44
N VAL A 504 -11.48 -23.48 12.11
CA VAL A 504 -11.34 -23.51 13.56
C VAL A 504 -12.45 -22.69 14.20
N HIS A 505 -13.36 -23.39 14.88
CA HIS A 505 -14.50 -22.82 15.57
C HIS A 505 -14.46 -23.18 17.05
N TYR A 506 -15.00 -22.31 17.90
CA TYR A 506 -15.15 -22.54 19.33
C TYR A 506 -16.35 -21.76 19.89
N PRO A 507 -16.87 -22.10 21.08
CA PRO A 507 -18.02 -21.41 21.67
C PRO A 507 -17.72 -19.97 22.05
N CYS A 508 -18.64 -19.06 21.76
CA CYS A 508 -18.58 -17.67 22.19
C CYS A 508 -18.59 -17.56 23.73
N PRO A 509 -17.72 -16.79 24.37
CA PRO A 509 -17.73 -16.63 25.82
C PRO A 509 -18.98 -15.90 26.34
N GLU A 510 -19.66 -15.11 25.51
CA GLU A 510 -20.83 -14.30 25.91
C GLU A 510 -22.16 -15.05 25.72
N CYS A 511 -22.36 -15.72 24.59
CA CYS A 511 -23.66 -16.35 24.25
C CYS A 511 -23.60 -17.85 23.95
N HIS A 512 -22.40 -18.45 23.96
CA HIS A 512 -22.11 -19.86 23.69
C HIS A 512 -22.37 -20.32 22.25
N GLU A 513 -22.77 -19.43 21.34
CA GLU A 513 -22.87 -19.70 19.90
C GLU A 513 -21.50 -19.76 19.24
N THR A 514 -21.45 -20.11 17.96
CA THR A 514 -20.20 -20.36 17.23
C THR A 514 -19.41 -19.08 16.99
N MET A 515 -18.13 -19.08 17.36
CA MET A 515 -17.13 -18.11 16.94
C MET A 515 -16.47 -18.59 15.64
N THR A 516 -16.46 -17.73 14.64
CA THR A 516 -15.89 -17.97 13.29
C THR A 516 -14.83 -16.93 13.00
N ARG A 517 -13.70 -17.34 12.43
CA ARG A 517 -12.63 -16.39 12.08
C ARG A 517 -13.08 -15.44 10.98
N VAL A 518 -12.75 -14.15 11.09
CA VAL A 518 -12.96 -13.16 10.03
C VAL A 518 -12.12 -13.53 8.79
N PRO A 519 -12.65 -13.37 7.55
CA PRO A 519 -12.01 -13.94 6.36
C PRO A 519 -10.73 -13.21 5.91
N GLU A 520 -10.47 -12.03 6.44
CA GLU A 520 -9.36 -11.20 6.00
C GLU A 520 -8.00 -11.78 6.40
N LEU A 521 -7.01 -11.49 5.56
CA LEU A 521 -5.58 -11.57 5.85
C LEU A 521 -5.07 -10.19 6.26
N ILE A 522 -3.82 -10.12 6.69
CA ILE A 522 -3.16 -8.83 6.93
C ILE A 522 -2.34 -8.36 5.74
N ASP A 523 -1.98 -7.08 5.76
CA ASP A 523 -1.04 -6.47 4.83
C ASP A 523 0.34 -7.14 4.94
N VAL A 524 0.92 -7.57 3.82
CA VAL A 524 2.25 -8.19 3.77
C VAL A 524 3.38 -7.29 4.32
N TRP A 525 3.19 -5.97 4.29
CA TRP A 525 4.12 -5.04 4.91
C TRP A 525 4.13 -5.13 6.44
N PHE A 526 3.03 -5.60 7.03
CA PHE A 526 2.99 -5.90 8.46
C PHE A 526 3.81 -7.16 8.76
N ASP A 527 3.70 -8.19 7.92
CA ASP A 527 4.55 -9.40 8.03
C ASP A 527 6.03 -9.01 8.01
N SER A 528 6.47 -8.34 6.94
CA SER A 528 7.89 -7.97 6.79
C SER A 528 8.37 -6.99 7.87
N GLY A 529 7.49 -6.09 8.36
CA GLY A 529 7.78 -5.18 9.46
C GLY A 529 7.84 -5.83 10.84
N SER A 530 7.28 -7.03 10.97
CA SER A 530 7.30 -7.83 12.21
C SER A 530 8.59 -8.64 12.39
N MET A 531 9.51 -8.62 11.40
CA MET A 531 10.69 -9.49 11.40
C MET A 531 11.59 -9.34 12.62
N PRO A 532 11.78 -8.17 13.25
CA PRO A 532 12.63 -8.08 14.44
C PRO A 532 12.18 -9.01 15.57
N VAL A 533 10.88 -9.22 15.69
CA VAL A 533 10.21 -10.09 16.66
C VAL A 533 10.09 -11.52 16.12
N ALA A 534 9.47 -11.64 14.95
CA ALA A 534 9.01 -12.91 14.41
C ALA A 534 10.14 -13.83 13.92
N GLN A 535 11.29 -13.30 13.49
CA GLN A 535 12.46 -14.13 13.13
C GLN A 535 12.99 -14.97 14.29
N TRP A 536 12.67 -14.62 15.52
CA TRP A 536 13.11 -15.33 16.74
C TRP A 536 12.00 -16.16 17.38
N HIS A 537 10.81 -16.19 16.81
CA HIS A 537 9.60 -16.76 17.43
C HIS A 537 9.32 -16.14 18.81
N TYR A 538 9.67 -14.85 18.96
CA TYR A 538 9.40 -14.13 20.21
C TYR A 538 7.89 -13.81 20.33
N PRO A 539 7.27 -13.90 21.53
CA PRO A 539 7.88 -14.15 22.83
C PRO A 539 7.94 -15.64 23.23
N PHE A 540 7.57 -16.56 22.36
CA PHE A 540 7.39 -17.98 22.69
C PHE A 540 8.74 -18.66 22.86
N GLU A 541 9.73 -18.28 22.06
CA GLU A 541 11.09 -18.79 22.07
C GLU A 541 12.11 -17.65 22.01
N ASN A 542 13.38 -17.95 22.19
CA ASN A 542 14.55 -17.09 21.94
C ASN A 542 14.47 -15.67 22.55
N GLN A 543 13.82 -15.52 23.72
CA GLN A 543 13.61 -14.20 24.35
C GLN A 543 14.93 -13.46 24.63
N GLU A 544 15.96 -14.16 25.10
CA GLU A 544 17.27 -13.56 25.39
C GLU A 544 18.04 -13.20 24.12
N VAL A 545 17.79 -13.92 23.02
CA VAL A 545 18.37 -13.60 21.71
C VAL A 545 17.71 -12.31 21.19
N PHE A 546 16.38 -12.22 21.25
CA PHE A 546 15.65 -11.01 20.87
C PHE A 546 16.16 -9.78 21.62
N LYS A 547 16.27 -9.83 22.95
CA LYS A 547 16.75 -8.71 23.78
C LYS A 547 18.15 -8.21 23.36
N LYS A 548 19.02 -9.10 22.90
CA LYS A 548 20.37 -8.75 22.41
C LYS A 548 20.37 -8.19 20.99
N HIS A 549 19.35 -8.53 20.20
CA HIS A 549 19.27 -8.20 18.79
C HIS A 549 18.19 -7.13 18.46
N PHE A 550 17.73 -6.39 19.47
CA PHE A 550 16.78 -5.30 19.31
C PHE A 550 17.17 -4.07 20.15
N PRO A 551 17.18 -2.86 19.58
CA PRO A 551 16.99 -2.50 18.16
C PRO A 551 18.23 -2.81 17.31
N ALA A 552 18.07 -2.76 15.96
CA ALA A 552 19.20 -2.91 15.05
C ALA A 552 20.15 -1.71 15.12
N ASP A 553 21.46 -1.98 15.06
CA ASP A 553 22.44 -0.92 14.87
C ASP A 553 22.49 -0.41 13.44
N TYR A 554 22.11 -1.25 12.45
CA TYR A 554 22.23 -0.94 11.04
C TYR A 554 21.18 -1.66 10.18
N ILE A 555 20.56 -0.89 9.26
CA ILE A 555 19.77 -1.37 8.14
C ILE A 555 20.10 -0.60 6.86
N CYS A 556 19.84 -1.20 5.70
CA CYS A 556 20.10 -0.56 4.41
C CYS A 556 19.15 -1.09 3.33
N GLU A 557 18.37 -0.21 2.71
CA GLU A 557 17.55 -0.49 1.53
C GLU A 557 17.39 0.79 0.68
N ALA A 558 16.70 0.68 -0.47
CA ALA A 558 16.46 1.79 -1.36
C ALA A 558 15.41 2.78 -0.83
N VAL A 559 15.39 3.99 -1.39
CA VAL A 559 14.55 5.13 -0.96
C VAL A 559 13.05 4.86 -1.02
N ASP A 560 12.60 3.95 -1.86
CA ASP A 560 11.19 3.52 -1.89
C ASP A 560 10.76 2.86 -0.58
N GLN A 561 11.68 2.27 0.19
CA GLN A 561 11.40 1.64 1.48
C GLN A 561 11.05 2.65 2.60
N THR A 562 11.20 3.94 2.37
CA THR A 562 10.60 4.98 3.22
C THR A 562 9.06 4.95 3.21
N ARG A 563 8.46 4.32 2.21
CA ARG A 563 7.03 4.02 2.05
C ARG A 563 6.80 2.50 2.00
N GLY A 564 7.54 1.74 2.78
CA GLY A 564 7.49 0.29 2.82
C GLY A 564 8.15 -0.21 4.11
N TRP A 565 9.22 -0.97 4.01
CA TRP A 565 9.83 -1.70 5.13
C TRP A 565 10.36 -0.78 6.25
N PHE A 566 10.98 0.35 5.95
CA PHE A 566 11.43 1.29 7.00
C PHE A 566 10.26 1.81 7.83
N TYR A 567 9.14 2.13 7.17
CA TYR A 567 7.95 2.59 7.86
C TYR A 567 7.32 1.48 8.71
N SER A 568 7.13 0.28 8.16
CA SER A 568 6.48 -0.82 8.89
C SER A 568 7.30 -1.26 10.10
N LEU A 569 8.64 -1.35 9.98
CA LEU A 569 9.54 -1.59 11.12
C LEU A 569 9.35 -0.53 12.21
N HIS A 570 9.42 0.74 11.83
CA HIS A 570 9.34 1.86 12.77
C HIS A 570 7.98 1.95 13.44
N ALA A 571 6.89 1.77 12.68
CA ALA A 571 5.53 1.83 13.19
C ALA A 571 5.24 0.70 14.19
N ILE A 572 5.55 -0.56 13.85
CA ILE A 572 5.32 -1.72 14.72
C ILE A 572 6.15 -1.59 16.00
N SER A 573 7.43 -1.26 15.89
CA SER A 573 8.31 -1.07 17.04
C SER A 573 7.82 0.05 17.98
N THR A 574 7.45 1.20 17.42
CA THR A 574 6.93 2.33 18.19
C THR A 574 5.66 1.97 18.97
N MET A 575 4.72 1.25 18.36
CA MET A 575 3.45 0.88 19.00
C MET A 575 3.60 -0.27 20.01
N LEU A 576 4.55 -1.19 19.76
CA LEU A 576 4.75 -2.36 20.60
C LEU A 576 5.66 -2.08 21.80
N PHE A 577 6.79 -1.43 21.56
CA PHE A 577 7.89 -1.23 22.53
C PHE A 577 8.16 0.24 22.89
N GLU A 578 7.52 1.19 22.24
CA GLU A 578 7.76 2.63 22.41
C GLU A 578 9.23 3.05 22.17
N GLN A 579 9.89 2.37 21.24
CA GLN A 579 11.31 2.52 20.91
C GLN A 579 11.53 2.47 19.40
N GLU A 580 12.62 3.11 18.91
CA GLU A 580 13.06 2.96 17.53
C GLU A 580 13.47 1.52 17.20
N CYS A 581 13.17 1.07 15.98
CA CYS A 581 13.52 -0.27 15.52
C CYS A 581 14.99 -0.39 15.10
N PHE A 582 15.57 0.70 14.66
CA PHE A 582 16.94 0.78 14.15
C PHE A 582 17.57 2.12 14.45
N LYS A 583 18.93 2.14 14.62
CA LYS A 583 19.69 3.34 15.00
C LYS A 583 20.31 4.06 13.80
N ASN A 584 20.78 3.28 12.81
CA ASN A 584 21.41 3.83 11.61
C ASN A 584 20.80 3.20 10.36
N VAL A 585 20.48 4.04 9.38
CA VAL A 585 19.93 3.61 8.10
C VAL A 585 20.67 4.26 6.93
N ILE A 586 21.13 3.43 5.99
CA ILE A 586 21.58 3.91 4.69
C ILE A 586 20.42 3.74 3.73
N CYS A 587 19.93 4.87 3.23
CA CYS A 587 18.83 4.95 2.29
C CYS A 587 19.41 5.20 0.89
N LEU A 588 19.46 4.13 0.09
CA LEU A 588 20.09 4.14 -1.22
C LEU A 588 19.23 4.85 -2.26
N GLY A 589 19.87 5.53 -3.20
CA GLY A 589 19.25 6.10 -4.39
C GLY A 589 18.76 5.01 -5.37
N LEU A 590 18.02 5.45 -6.40
CA LEU A 590 17.64 4.59 -7.51
C LEU A 590 18.78 4.50 -8.52
N ILE A 591 18.96 3.32 -9.13
CA ILE A 591 19.86 3.17 -10.27
C ILE A 591 19.13 3.67 -11.52
N LEU A 592 19.74 4.61 -12.20
CA LEU A 592 19.21 5.25 -13.39
C LEU A 592 20.02 4.79 -14.63
N ASP A 593 19.43 4.91 -15.82
CA ASP A 593 20.12 4.74 -17.09
C ASP A 593 20.90 6.01 -17.51
N GLU A 594 21.49 6.00 -18.71
CA GLU A 594 22.28 7.12 -19.23
C GLU A 594 21.46 8.41 -19.40
N GLU A 595 20.15 8.29 -19.60
CA GLU A 595 19.21 9.40 -19.70
C GLU A 595 18.67 9.87 -18.33
N GLY A 596 19.14 9.30 -17.22
CA GLY A 596 18.65 9.61 -15.87
C GLY A 596 17.28 9.02 -15.56
N LEU A 597 16.83 8.01 -16.31
CA LEU A 597 15.54 7.36 -16.14
C LEU A 597 15.67 6.08 -15.32
N LYS A 598 14.66 5.81 -14.48
CA LYS A 598 14.60 4.56 -13.70
C LYS A 598 14.59 3.34 -14.64
N MET A 599 15.45 2.37 -14.36
CA MET A 599 15.47 1.08 -15.07
C MET A 599 14.16 0.32 -14.89
N SER A 600 13.58 -0.18 -15.98
CA SER A 600 12.37 -1.01 -15.95
C SER A 600 12.29 -1.98 -17.12
N LYS A 601 11.64 -3.14 -16.91
CA LYS A 601 11.42 -4.14 -17.97
C LYS A 601 10.61 -3.57 -19.16
N THR A 602 9.68 -2.68 -18.89
CA THR A 602 8.85 -2.06 -19.93
C THR A 602 9.59 -1.08 -20.82
N ARG A 603 10.69 -0.51 -20.35
CA ARG A 603 11.57 0.39 -21.13
C ARG A 603 12.70 -0.35 -21.85
N GLY A 604 12.96 -1.60 -21.47
CA GLY A 604 14.06 -2.37 -22.05
C GLY A 604 15.47 -1.92 -21.66
N ASN A 605 15.59 -1.02 -20.67
CA ASN A 605 16.84 -0.44 -20.18
C ASN A 605 17.44 -1.16 -18.96
N ILE A 606 17.06 -2.43 -18.73
CA ILE A 606 17.58 -3.22 -17.63
C ILE A 606 18.92 -3.84 -17.99
N ILE A 607 19.88 -3.68 -17.08
CA ILE A 607 21.16 -4.39 -17.13
C ILE A 607 21.02 -5.66 -16.29
N GLU A 608 21.36 -6.81 -16.88
CA GLU A 608 21.38 -8.09 -16.18
C GLU A 608 22.66 -8.20 -15.33
N PRO A 609 22.57 -8.43 -14.02
CA PRO A 609 23.76 -8.51 -13.14
C PRO A 609 24.82 -9.48 -13.63
N TRP A 610 24.39 -10.65 -14.14
CA TRP A 610 25.29 -11.68 -14.61
C TRP A 610 26.13 -11.27 -15.82
N SER A 611 25.62 -10.42 -16.70
CA SER A 611 26.40 -9.92 -17.83
C SER A 611 27.58 -9.06 -17.37
N VAL A 612 27.36 -8.21 -16.36
CA VAL A 612 28.42 -7.38 -15.77
C VAL A 612 29.43 -8.24 -15.00
N ILE A 613 28.96 -9.14 -14.16
CA ILE A 613 29.79 -10.02 -13.32
C ILE A 613 30.69 -10.92 -14.18
N ASN A 614 30.15 -11.50 -15.23
CA ASN A 614 30.89 -12.42 -16.10
C ASN A 614 31.92 -11.71 -16.99
N THR A 615 31.74 -10.41 -17.25
CA THR A 615 32.65 -9.61 -18.08
C THR A 615 33.73 -8.90 -17.25
N HIS A 616 33.32 -8.30 -16.12
CA HIS A 616 34.17 -7.38 -15.35
C HIS A 616 34.53 -7.91 -13.94
N GLY A 617 33.86 -8.96 -13.50
CA GLY A 617 33.99 -9.47 -12.14
C GLY A 617 33.02 -8.81 -11.14
N ALA A 618 32.79 -9.49 -10.02
CA ALA A 618 31.91 -9.01 -8.96
C ALA A 618 32.53 -7.88 -8.13
N ASP A 619 33.84 -7.90 -7.92
CA ASP A 619 34.53 -6.85 -7.15
C ASP A 619 34.53 -5.51 -7.86
N ALA A 620 34.77 -5.50 -9.19
CA ALA A 620 34.66 -4.30 -9.99
C ALA A 620 33.23 -3.75 -10.01
N PHE A 621 32.23 -4.65 -10.10
CA PHE A 621 30.82 -4.26 -10.04
C PHE A 621 30.44 -3.66 -8.69
N ARG A 622 30.81 -4.30 -7.58
CA ARG A 622 30.60 -3.78 -6.22
C ARG A 622 31.26 -2.42 -6.03
N TRP A 623 32.52 -2.25 -6.50
CA TRP A 623 33.22 -0.99 -6.42
C TRP A 623 32.52 0.12 -7.19
N CYS A 624 32.08 -0.16 -8.41
CA CYS A 624 31.29 0.79 -9.20
C CYS A 624 30.02 1.24 -8.44
N LEU A 625 29.29 0.30 -7.84
CA LEU A 625 28.08 0.61 -7.07
C LEU A 625 28.35 1.44 -5.81
N TYR A 626 29.48 1.25 -5.14
CA TYR A 626 29.86 2.10 -3.99
C TYR A 626 30.19 3.53 -4.39
N THR A 627 30.73 3.74 -5.59
CA THR A 627 31.15 5.07 -6.07
C THR A 627 30.06 5.83 -6.78
N ALA A 628 29.03 5.15 -7.25
CA ALA A 628 27.89 5.73 -7.98
C ALA A 628 26.69 6.09 -7.05
N SER A 629 26.79 5.85 -5.75
CA SER A 629 25.68 5.97 -4.78
C SER A 629 25.76 7.27 -3.98
#